data_faf7ee4a3d3b4ba1dd1d4763f93be8a7
#
_entry.id   faf7ee4a3d3b4ba1dd1d4763f93be8a7
#
_cell.length_a   1.000
_cell.length_b   1.000
_cell.length_c   1.000
_cell.angle_alpha   90.00
_cell.angle_beta   90.00
_cell.angle_gamma   90.00
#
_symmetry.space_group_name_H-M   'P 1'
#
loop_
_entity.id
_entity.type
_entity.pdbx_description
1 polymer ?
#
loop_
_entity_poly.entity_id
_entity_poly.type
_entity_poly.pdbx_seq_one_letter_code
_entity_poly.pdbx_strand_id
1 'polypeptide(L)'
;MTDAFCSPLDVRQIEENFAEINPAMTSAEAGVEANRCLYCYDAPCMHACPTHIDVPGFIKKIASGNLHGSARVIFDANPIGATCARVCPVEVLCEGACVEKTLLQKPIEIGRLQRYATDYALGNEKQIFEKGEPNGKSVGIVGSGPAGLSCASYLARLGYDVTIYEKKPLAGGLDTYGMAEYKMPQSVSLAEVERIAQMGVKFLTNTQVGKISESPAEAEASVAEAIANADRDDRVVPVEEIPAVQIVSFDDLMKWHDAVFLAVGLGRTNRLGIPGEDLEGVIDALQFIEKIKTREWKTVPLGKTVAVLGAGNTAIDAVTQAKRLGAERVVMVYRRTEKDASAYDYELELAKKDGVEFIWQAAPIGILEGENGSRLALRCERTDGSLQLFEVPCDMVIKAVGQQKMRAFFERLAGVEIDERGRVVVNASMQTSNPKIFSGGDCANGGAEAVDAAQMGKLAAQGIHENLSGERVRFAGSEAPSIERSERAAHHGAENNA
;
A
#
# COMPACT_ATOMS: atom_id res chain seq x y z
N MET A 1 4.35 20.41 -29.55
CA MET A 1 4.44 19.23 -28.68
C MET A 1 5.91 19.05 -28.34
N THR A 2 6.31 19.43 -27.14
CA THR A 2 7.66 19.14 -26.66
C THR A 2 7.68 17.68 -26.24
N ASP A 3 8.54 16.85 -26.87
CA ASP A 3 8.70 15.45 -26.52
C ASP A 3 8.86 15.31 -24.99
N ALA A 4 7.97 14.54 -24.36
CA ALA A 4 8.11 14.25 -22.94
C ALA A 4 9.44 13.53 -22.74
N PHE A 5 10.30 14.06 -21.88
CA PHE A 5 11.55 13.41 -21.55
C PHE A 5 11.24 12.06 -20.89
N CYS A 6 11.78 11.00 -21.44
CA CYS A 6 11.70 9.65 -20.90
C CYS A 6 13.08 9.17 -20.50
N SER A 7 13.18 8.00 -19.88
CA SER A 7 14.46 7.45 -19.45
C SER A 7 15.51 7.45 -20.56
N PRO A 8 16.68 8.03 -20.34
CA PRO A 8 17.79 8.00 -21.29
C PRO A 8 18.51 6.64 -21.31
N LEU A 9 18.32 5.82 -20.27
CA LEU A 9 18.97 4.53 -20.06
C LEU A 9 18.43 3.48 -21.06
N ASP A 10 19.22 2.49 -21.42
CA ASP A 10 18.72 1.34 -22.13
C ASP A 10 17.88 0.41 -21.20
N VAL A 11 17.10 -0.50 -21.79
CA VAL A 11 16.18 -1.36 -21.05
C VAL A 11 16.92 -2.23 -20.03
N ARG A 12 18.07 -2.79 -20.41
CA ARG A 12 18.86 -3.65 -19.53
C ARG A 12 19.37 -2.88 -18.31
N GLN A 13 19.83 -1.64 -18.51
CA GLN A 13 20.30 -0.81 -17.40
C GLN A 13 19.14 -0.47 -16.44
N ILE A 14 17.93 -0.24 -16.98
CA ILE A 14 16.76 0.00 -16.14
C ILE A 14 16.40 -1.27 -15.34
N GLU A 15 16.40 -2.45 -15.98
CA GLU A 15 16.18 -3.73 -15.31
C GLU A 15 17.18 -3.98 -14.17
N GLU A 16 18.47 -3.70 -14.42
CA GLU A 16 19.50 -3.79 -13.38
C GLU A 16 19.25 -2.80 -12.23
N ASN A 17 18.86 -1.57 -12.53
CA ASN A 17 18.54 -0.54 -11.53
C ASN A 17 17.30 -0.88 -10.70
N PHE A 18 16.32 -1.56 -11.29
CA PHE A 18 15.08 -1.99 -10.62
C PHE A 18 15.16 -3.40 -10.04
N ALA A 19 16.34 -4.02 -10.04
CA ALA A 19 16.53 -5.30 -9.35
C ALA A 19 16.11 -5.18 -7.88
N GLU A 20 15.52 -6.25 -7.37
CA GLU A 20 15.03 -6.29 -5.98
C GLU A 20 16.17 -6.05 -4.98
N ILE A 21 15.95 -5.12 -4.04
CA ILE A 21 16.96 -4.75 -3.02
C ILE A 21 17.24 -5.87 -2.03
N ASN A 22 16.26 -6.75 -1.81
CA ASN A 22 16.38 -7.93 -0.95
C ASN A 22 16.13 -9.18 -1.81
N PRO A 23 17.13 -9.71 -2.53
CA PRO A 23 16.93 -10.87 -3.40
C PRO A 23 16.50 -12.11 -2.63
N ALA A 24 15.82 -13.03 -3.32
CA ALA A 24 15.44 -14.32 -2.74
C ALA A 24 16.64 -15.09 -2.21
N MET A 25 16.44 -15.79 -1.08
CA MET A 25 17.43 -16.72 -0.56
C MET A 25 17.51 -17.99 -1.43
N THR A 26 18.71 -18.51 -1.61
CA THR A 26 18.90 -19.88 -2.06
C THR A 26 18.48 -20.87 -0.97
N SER A 27 18.24 -22.13 -1.32
CA SER A 27 17.90 -23.16 -0.34
C SER A 27 19.00 -23.36 0.73
N ALA A 28 20.26 -23.21 0.35
CA ALA A 28 21.38 -23.29 1.29
C ALA A 28 21.38 -22.12 2.29
N GLU A 29 21.22 -20.89 1.79
CA GLU A 29 21.14 -19.71 2.65
C GLU A 29 19.94 -19.77 3.61
N ALA A 30 18.76 -20.12 3.09
CA ALA A 30 17.55 -20.28 3.91
C ALA A 30 17.72 -21.35 4.99
N GLY A 31 18.37 -22.48 4.67
CA GLY A 31 18.67 -23.52 5.63
C GLY A 31 19.63 -23.07 6.75
N VAL A 32 20.70 -22.36 6.38
CA VAL A 32 21.66 -21.81 7.35
C VAL A 32 20.99 -20.79 8.25
N GLU A 33 20.25 -19.84 7.67
CA GLU A 33 19.60 -18.77 8.42
C GLU A 33 18.46 -19.29 9.33
N ALA A 34 17.67 -20.25 8.85
CA ALA A 34 16.61 -20.88 9.65
C ALA A 34 17.16 -21.60 10.88
N ASN A 35 18.35 -22.23 10.78
CA ASN A 35 19.00 -22.90 11.90
C ASN A 35 19.62 -21.95 12.94
N ARG A 36 19.72 -20.65 12.67
CA ARG A 36 20.11 -19.64 13.65
C ARG A 36 18.97 -19.30 14.63
N CYS A 37 17.71 -19.58 14.25
CA CYS A 37 16.56 -19.25 15.07
C CYS A 37 16.59 -20.03 16.41
N LEU A 38 16.38 -19.33 17.52
CA LEU A 38 16.36 -19.90 18.85
C LEU A 38 15.05 -20.63 19.19
N TYR A 39 14.03 -20.53 18.33
CA TYR A 39 12.69 -21.10 18.56
C TYR A 39 12.11 -20.73 19.92
N CYS A 40 12.15 -19.44 20.26
CA CYS A 40 11.68 -18.91 21.54
C CYS A 40 10.23 -19.34 21.83
N TYR A 41 9.93 -19.71 23.09
CA TYR A 41 8.59 -20.13 23.49
C TYR A 41 7.59 -18.97 23.37
N ASP A 42 7.81 -17.86 24.02
CA ASP A 42 6.98 -16.65 23.90
C ASP A 42 7.73 -15.63 23.05
N ALA A 43 7.73 -15.90 21.73
CA ALA A 43 8.61 -15.24 20.80
C ALA A 43 8.28 -13.76 20.58
N PRO A 44 9.15 -12.81 20.94
CA PRO A 44 8.88 -11.38 20.76
C PRO A 44 8.58 -10.98 19.32
N CYS A 45 9.17 -11.67 18.34
CA CYS A 45 8.92 -11.47 16.91
C CYS A 45 7.48 -11.79 16.49
N MET A 46 6.80 -12.73 17.17
CA MET A 46 5.37 -13.00 16.95
C MET A 46 4.52 -11.83 17.46
N HIS A 47 4.81 -11.34 18.65
CA HIS A 47 4.07 -10.24 19.27
C HIS A 47 4.31 -8.91 18.52
N ALA A 48 5.47 -8.75 17.91
CA ALA A 48 5.78 -7.57 17.09
C ALA A 48 5.10 -7.61 15.71
N CYS A 49 4.67 -8.77 15.24
CA CYS A 49 3.93 -8.91 13.99
C CYS A 49 2.46 -8.56 14.20
N PRO A 50 1.89 -7.55 13.51
CA PRO A 50 0.47 -7.19 13.66
C PRO A 50 -0.51 -8.34 13.38
N THR A 51 -0.17 -9.25 12.45
CA THR A 51 -0.96 -10.45 12.16
C THR A 51 -0.58 -11.66 12.99
N HIS A 52 0.38 -11.53 13.92
CA HIS A 52 0.83 -12.58 14.85
C HIS A 52 1.19 -13.91 14.15
N ILE A 53 1.97 -13.82 13.06
CA ILE A 53 2.49 -15.02 12.39
C ILE A 53 3.34 -15.81 13.39
N ASP A 54 3.15 -17.13 13.47
CA ASP A 54 4.02 -18.04 14.23
C ASP A 54 5.40 -18.12 13.57
N VAL A 55 6.24 -17.11 13.88
CA VAL A 55 7.58 -16.95 13.29
C VAL A 55 8.48 -18.15 13.61
N PRO A 56 8.64 -18.60 14.86
CA PRO A 56 9.42 -19.80 15.14
C PRO A 56 8.89 -21.04 14.42
N GLY A 57 7.57 -21.19 14.34
CA GLY A 57 6.92 -22.33 13.72
C GLY A 57 7.17 -22.42 12.21
N PHE A 58 7.06 -21.32 11.47
CA PHE A 58 7.34 -21.35 10.04
C PHE A 58 8.84 -21.52 9.75
N ILE A 59 9.71 -20.88 10.54
CA ILE A 59 11.18 -21.02 10.37
C ILE A 59 11.62 -22.45 10.64
N LYS A 60 11.09 -23.09 11.69
CA LYS A 60 11.39 -24.50 11.99
C LYS A 60 11.00 -25.43 10.84
N LYS A 61 9.90 -25.12 10.14
CA LYS A 61 9.47 -25.89 8.97
C LYS A 61 10.41 -25.70 7.78
N ILE A 62 10.97 -24.49 7.58
CA ILE A 62 12.04 -24.26 6.59
C ILE A 62 13.26 -25.13 6.93
N ALA A 63 13.75 -25.07 8.17
CA ALA A 63 14.90 -25.84 8.63
C ALA A 63 14.72 -27.37 8.44
N SER A 64 13.49 -27.86 8.50
CA SER A 64 13.18 -29.29 8.28
C SER A 64 12.78 -29.62 6.83
N GLY A 65 12.86 -28.68 5.89
CA GLY A 65 12.50 -28.89 4.48
C GLY A 65 11.01 -28.94 4.19
N ASN A 66 10.15 -28.65 5.17
CA ASN A 66 8.69 -28.63 4.99
C ASN A 66 8.21 -27.23 4.53
N LEU A 67 8.51 -26.86 3.30
CA LEU A 67 8.16 -25.52 2.76
C LEU A 67 6.65 -25.31 2.62
N HIS A 68 5.89 -26.35 2.23
CA HIS A 68 4.44 -26.27 2.17
C HIS A 68 3.83 -25.96 3.55
N GLY A 69 4.28 -26.66 4.58
CA GLY A 69 3.85 -26.41 5.96
C GLY A 69 4.29 -25.04 6.48
N SER A 70 5.46 -24.55 6.04
CA SER A 70 5.94 -23.19 6.36
C SER A 70 5.04 -22.12 5.75
N ALA A 71 4.76 -22.19 4.44
CA ALA A 71 3.86 -21.27 3.76
C ALA A 71 2.44 -21.30 4.36
N ARG A 72 1.95 -22.50 4.75
CA ARG A 72 0.64 -22.63 5.40
C ARG A 72 0.57 -21.87 6.72
N VAL A 73 1.60 -21.91 7.56
CA VAL A 73 1.66 -21.16 8.82
C VAL A 73 1.58 -19.66 8.56
N ILE A 74 2.32 -19.19 7.56
CA ILE A 74 2.33 -17.76 7.18
C ILE A 74 0.96 -17.33 6.67
N PHE A 75 0.43 -18.01 5.64
CA PHE A 75 -0.83 -17.62 5.01
C PHE A 75 -2.07 -17.89 5.87
N ASP A 76 -1.97 -18.74 6.89
CA ASP A 76 -3.05 -18.90 7.87
C ASP A 76 -3.22 -17.66 8.75
N ALA A 77 -2.12 -17.05 9.13
CA ALA A 77 -2.12 -15.81 9.92
C ALA A 77 -2.21 -14.54 9.07
N ASN A 78 -1.71 -14.57 7.82
CA ASN A 78 -1.66 -13.40 6.94
C ASN A 78 -1.81 -13.80 5.46
N PRO A 79 -2.99 -13.63 4.85
CA PRO A 79 -3.23 -14.01 3.45
C PRO A 79 -2.36 -13.28 2.42
N ILE A 80 -1.81 -12.11 2.76
CA ILE A 80 -0.86 -11.34 1.93
C ILE A 80 0.58 -11.47 2.47
N GLY A 81 0.94 -12.66 2.93
CA GLY A 81 2.23 -12.92 3.56
C GLY A 81 3.43 -12.74 2.64
N ALA A 82 3.29 -12.89 1.32
CA ALA A 82 4.36 -12.66 0.35
C ALA A 82 4.63 -11.16 0.13
N THR A 83 3.58 -10.35 0.07
CA THR A 83 3.68 -8.88 0.10
C THR A 83 4.37 -8.44 1.39
N CYS A 84 3.87 -8.85 2.55
CA CYS A 84 4.44 -8.47 3.86
C CYS A 84 5.91 -8.90 4.01
N ALA A 85 6.31 -10.02 3.45
CA ALA A 85 7.71 -10.46 3.44
C ALA A 85 8.68 -9.51 2.73
N ARG A 86 8.15 -8.63 1.87
CA ARG A 86 8.92 -7.68 1.06
C ARG A 86 8.83 -6.24 1.53
N VAL A 87 7.68 -5.84 2.06
CA VAL A 87 7.39 -4.42 2.33
C VAL A 87 7.22 -4.07 3.80
N CYS A 88 7.07 -5.06 4.70
CA CYS A 88 7.06 -4.77 6.13
C CYS A 88 8.37 -4.12 6.57
N PRO A 89 8.31 -3.07 7.40
CA PRO A 89 9.49 -2.50 8.04
C PRO A 89 9.98 -3.45 9.15
N VAL A 90 10.60 -4.57 8.75
CA VAL A 90 10.97 -5.67 9.64
C VAL A 90 11.88 -5.24 10.80
N GLU A 91 12.69 -4.19 10.57
CA GLU A 91 13.64 -3.63 11.53
C GLU A 91 12.96 -3.00 12.76
N VAL A 92 11.70 -2.56 12.62
CA VAL A 92 10.87 -2.02 13.71
C VAL A 92 9.76 -2.99 14.13
N LEU A 93 9.57 -4.07 13.38
CA LEU A 93 8.62 -5.16 13.66
C LEU A 93 9.35 -6.44 14.12
N CYS A 94 9.16 -7.53 13.38
CA CYS A 94 9.60 -8.87 13.81
C CYS A 94 11.12 -9.02 13.98
N GLU A 95 11.93 -8.49 13.07
CA GLU A 95 13.40 -8.53 13.19
C GLU A 95 13.89 -7.54 14.26
N GLY A 96 13.22 -6.40 14.38
CA GLY A 96 13.49 -5.42 15.44
C GLY A 96 13.30 -6.00 16.84
N ALA A 97 12.33 -6.89 17.01
CA ALA A 97 12.04 -7.57 18.26
C ALA A 97 12.78 -8.91 18.44
N CYS A 98 13.57 -9.34 17.46
CA CYS A 98 14.27 -10.61 17.52
C CYS A 98 15.30 -10.64 18.65
N VAL A 99 15.31 -11.73 19.44
CA VAL A 99 16.27 -11.92 20.56
C VAL A 99 17.72 -11.90 20.06
N GLU A 100 18.00 -12.46 18.90
CA GLU A 100 19.33 -12.44 18.27
C GLU A 100 19.83 -11.03 17.95
N LYS A 101 18.94 -10.05 17.76
CA LYS A 101 19.32 -8.63 17.63
C LYS A 101 20.04 -8.12 18.88
N THR A 102 19.57 -8.51 20.05
CA THR A 102 20.18 -8.12 21.35
C THR A 102 21.43 -8.93 21.64
N LEU A 103 21.41 -10.26 21.39
CA LEU A 103 22.51 -11.17 21.73
C LEU A 103 23.71 -11.01 20.78
N LEU A 104 23.48 -11.00 19.48
CA LEU A 104 24.54 -11.00 18.46
C LEU A 104 24.56 -9.73 17.60
N GLN A 105 23.69 -8.77 17.86
CA GLN A 105 23.45 -7.58 17.03
C GLN A 105 23.13 -7.93 15.56
N LYS A 106 22.69 -9.16 15.32
CA LYS A 106 22.30 -9.68 14.02
C LYS A 106 21.00 -10.46 14.15
N PRO A 107 19.83 -9.82 13.96
CA PRO A 107 18.55 -10.52 13.99
C PRO A 107 18.50 -11.65 12.96
N ILE A 108 17.56 -12.57 13.13
CA ILE A 108 17.20 -13.53 12.09
C ILE A 108 16.55 -12.75 10.94
N GLU A 109 16.94 -13.04 9.70
CA GLU A 109 16.36 -12.42 8.49
C GLU A 109 14.95 -12.97 8.22
N ILE A 110 14.00 -12.61 9.11
CA ILE A 110 12.64 -13.18 9.16
C ILE A 110 11.87 -12.86 7.87
N GLY A 111 11.97 -11.64 7.39
CA GLY A 111 11.31 -11.22 6.15
C GLY A 111 11.78 -12.05 4.95
N ARG A 112 13.08 -12.26 4.80
CA ARG A 112 13.65 -13.08 3.72
C ARG A 112 13.31 -14.57 3.84
N LEU A 113 13.26 -15.13 5.05
CA LEU A 113 12.79 -16.48 5.28
C LEU A 113 11.29 -16.64 4.99
N GLN A 114 10.47 -15.66 5.38
CA GLN A 114 9.05 -15.61 5.04
C GLN A 114 8.86 -15.57 3.53
N ARG A 115 9.61 -14.70 2.83
CA ARG A 115 9.63 -14.66 1.37
C ARG A 115 10.00 -16.00 0.76
N TYR A 116 11.05 -16.66 1.23
CA TYR A 116 11.47 -17.96 0.73
C TYR A 116 10.35 -19.02 0.77
N ALA A 117 9.58 -19.05 1.87
CA ALA A 117 8.46 -19.97 2.01
C ALA A 117 7.24 -19.57 1.15
N THR A 118 6.92 -18.28 1.07
CA THR A 118 5.79 -17.80 0.30
C THR A 118 6.04 -17.88 -1.21
N ASP A 119 7.25 -17.56 -1.68
CA ASP A 119 7.65 -17.71 -3.09
C ASP A 119 7.58 -19.18 -3.54
N TYR A 120 7.94 -20.13 -2.67
CA TYR A 120 7.74 -21.55 -2.97
C TYR A 120 6.26 -21.88 -3.23
N ALA A 121 5.35 -21.34 -2.43
CA ALA A 121 3.93 -21.61 -2.60
C ALA A 121 3.35 -20.94 -3.85
N LEU A 122 3.72 -19.68 -4.10
CA LEU A 122 3.26 -18.93 -5.29
C LEU A 122 3.84 -19.53 -6.57
N GLY A 123 5.14 -19.79 -6.62
CA GLY A 123 5.81 -20.32 -7.82
C GLY A 123 5.44 -21.76 -8.18
N ASN A 124 4.90 -22.55 -7.26
CA ASN A 124 4.40 -23.89 -7.51
C ASN A 124 2.88 -23.97 -7.63
N GLU A 125 2.19 -22.82 -7.67
CA GLU A 125 0.72 -22.72 -7.72
C GLU A 125 0.04 -23.58 -6.63
N LYS A 126 0.67 -23.66 -5.45
CA LYS A 126 0.19 -24.49 -4.34
C LYS A 126 -0.98 -23.81 -3.64
N GLN A 127 -2.19 -24.28 -3.92
CA GLN A 127 -3.35 -23.89 -3.13
C GLN A 127 -3.22 -24.44 -1.71
N ILE A 128 -3.21 -23.52 -0.74
CA ILE A 128 -3.01 -23.83 0.69
C ILE A 128 -4.33 -23.96 1.42
N PHE A 129 -5.32 -23.17 1.03
CA PHE A 129 -6.67 -23.16 1.62
C PHE A 129 -7.70 -23.25 0.51
N GLU A 130 -8.77 -23.95 0.80
CA GLU A 130 -9.92 -24.11 -0.08
C GLU A 130 -11.13 -23.30 0.47
N LYS A 131 -12.10 -23.06 -0.37
CA LYS A 131 -13.39 -22.49 0.04
C LYS A 131 -14.05 -23.44 1.06
N GLY A 132 -14.60 -22.87 2.12
CA GLY A 132 -15.42 -23.63 3.08
C GLY A 132 -16.76 -24.08 2.47
N GLU A 133 -17.45 -24.97 3.18
CA GLU A 133 -18.80 -25.41 2.79
C GLU A 133 -19.73 -24.19 2.69
N PRO A 134 -20.52 -24.05 1.62
CA PRO A 134 -21.40 -22.91 1.40
C PRO A 134 -22.38 -22.71 2.57
N ASN A 135 -22.39 -21.53 3.17
CA ASN A 135 -23.27 -21.18 4.28
C ASN A 135 -24.52 -20.37 3.85
N GLY A 136 -24.68 -20.12 2.54
CA GLY A 136 -25.81 -19.41 1.95
C GLY A 136 -25.83 -17.90 2.20
N LYS A 137 -24.75 -17.34 2.74
CA LYS A 137 -24.58 -15.91 3.02
C LYS A 137 -23.60 -15.27 2.06
N SER A 138 -23.82 -13.99 1.73
CA SER A 138 -22.97 -13.21 0.84
C SER A 138 -22.41 -11.97 1.50
N VAL A 139 -21.18 -11.62 1.14
CA VAL A 139 -20.49 -10.40 1.61
C VAL A 139 -19.92 -9.61 0.44
N GLY A 140 -20.27 -8.33 0.37
CA GLY A 140 -19.69 -7.36 -0.56
C GLY A 140 -18.52 -6.64 0.07
N ILE A 141 -17.39 -6.57 -0.64
CA ILE A 141 -16.19 -5.86 -0.19
C ILE A 141 -15.89 -4.73 -1.17
N VAL A 142 -15.74 -3.51 -0.68
CA VAL A 142 -15.42 -2.34 -1.50
C VAL A 142 -13.95 -2.01 -1.35
N GLY A 143 -13.17 -2.29 -2.39
CA GLY A 143 -11.72 -2.15 -2.44
C GLY A 143 -10.98 -3.47 -2.24
N SER A 144 -9.98 -3.70 -3.10
CA SER A 144 -9.17 -4.93 -3.16
C SER A 144 -7.78 -4.78 -2.55
N GLY A 145 -7.54 -3.75 -1.74
CA GLY A 145 -6.26 -3.60 -1.03
C GLY A 145 -6.09 -4.64 0.08
N PRO A 146 -4.97 -4.58 0.85
CA PRO A 146 -4.62 -5.52 1.92
C PRO A 146 -5.77 -5.91 2.85
N ALA A 147 -6.55 -4.95 3.33
CA ALA A 147 -7.69 -5.22 4.21
C ALA A 147 -8.80 -6.01 3.50
N GLY A 148 -9.14 -5.62 2.24
CA GLY A 148 -10.15 -6.29 1.44
C GLY A 148 -9.78 -7.72 1.09
N LEU A 149 -8.54 -7.94 0.64
CA LEU A 149 -7.99 -9.26 0.33
C LEU A 149 -7.97 -10.17 1.55
N SER A 150 -7.52 -9.65 2.69
CA SER A 150 -7.49 -10.40 3.94
C SER A 150 -8.90 -10.81 4.38
N CYS A 151 -9.84 -9.88 4.42
CA CYS A 151 -11.23 -10.16 4.79
C CYS A 151 -11.85 -11.21 3.85
N ALA A 152 -11.66 -11.06 2.54
CA ALA A 152 -12.18 -11.99 1.54
C ALA A 152 -11.65 -13.40 1.71
N SER A 153 -10.33 -13.54 1.94
CA SER A 153 -9.69 -14.84 2.15
C SER A 153 -10.29 -15.60 3.34
N TYR A 154 -10.45 -14.94 4.49
CA TYR A 154 -11.00 -15.59 5.67
C TYR A 154 -12.50 -15.91 5.53
N LEU A 155 -13.29 -15.02 4.92
CA LEU A 155 -14.71 -15.26 4.67
C LEU A 155 -14.93 -16.40 3.68
N ALA A 156 -14.13 -16.50 2.61
CA ALA A 156 -14.19 -17.61 1.66
C ALA A 156 -13.92 -18.95 2.36
N ARG A 157 -12.94 -19.00 3.27
CA ARG A 157 -12.65 -20.20 4.08
C ARG A 157 -13.80 -20.59 5.03
N LEU A 158 -14.68 -19.65 5.38
CA LEU A 158 -15.90 -19.89 6.17
C LEU A 158 -17.14 -20.19 5.30
N GLY A 159 -16.97 -20.32 3.98
CA GLY A 159 -18.04 -20.70 3.07
C GLY A 159 -18.95 -19.56 2.61
N TYR A 160 -18.59 -18.31 2.87
CA TYR A 160 -19.33 -17.14 2.37
C TYR A 160 -19.15 -16.98 0.84
N ASP A 161 -20.18 -16.45 0.19
CA ASP A 161 -20.08 -15.93 -1.16
C ASP A 161 -19.52 -14.50 -1.10
N VAL A 162 -18.27 -14.32 -1.52
CA VAL A 162 -17.56 -13.03 -1.42
C VAL A 162 -17.41 -12.41 -2.79
N THR A 163 -17.81 -11.13 -2.90
CA THR A 163 -17.58 -10.32 -4.11
C THR A 163 -16.82 -9.05 -3.75
N ILE A 164 -15.67 -8.83 -4.37
CA ILE A 164 -14.85 -7.61 -4.24
C ILE A 164 -15.16 -6.69 -5.42
N TYR A 165 -15.48 -5.44 -5.10
CA TYR A 165 -15.70 -4.35 -6.05
C TYR A 165 -14.44 -3.46 -6.08
N GLU A 166 -13.74 -3.45 -7.21
CA GLU A 166 -12.49 -2.70 -7.39
C GLU A 166 -12.61 -1.73 -8.57
N LYS A 167 -12.36 -0.45 -8.30
CA LYS A 167 -12.47 0.61 -9.32
C LYS A 167 -11.39 0.55 -10.40
N LYS A 168 -10.22 -0.02 -10.09
CA LYS A 168 -9.09 -0.15 -11.01
C LYS A 168 -9.16 -1.45 -11.81
N PRO A 169 -8.44 -1.55 -12.95
CA PRO A 169 -8.44 -2.75 -13.78
C PRO A 169 -7.76 -3.96 -13.12
N LEU A 170 -6.81 -3.73 -12.21
CA LEU A 170 -6.15 -4.80 -11.46
C LEU A 170 -6.50 -4.70 -9.98
N ALA A 171 -6.69 -5.83 -9.33
CA ALA A 171 -6.87 -5.89 -7.88
C ALA A 171 -5.53 -5.78 -7.14
N GLY A 172 -5.58 -5.54 -5.81
CA GLY A 172 -4.43 -5.49 -4.92
C GLY A 172 -4.19 -4.13 -4.26
N GLY A 173 -4.88 -3.07 -4.69
CA GLY A 173 -4.75 -1.75 -4.09
C GLY A 173 -3.31 -1.20 -4.19
N LEU A 174 -2.78 -0.62 -3.11
CA LEU A 174 -1.42 -0.05 -3.11
C LEU A 174 -0.33 -1.11 -3.30
N ASP A 175 -0.55 -2.38 -2.96
CA ASP A 175 0.42 -3.46 -3.20
C ASP A 175 0.68 -3.65 -4.70
N THR A 176 -0.36 -3.45 -5.52
CA THR A 176 -0.29 -3.54 -6.98
C THR A 176 0.18 -2.23 -7.62
N TYR A 177 -0.19 -1.06 -7.06
CA TYR A 177 -0.06 0.22 -7.76
C TYR A 177 0.84 1.25 -7.08
N GLY A 178 1.06 1.15 -5.76
CA GLY A 178 1.60 2.26 -4.98
C GLY A 178 2.93 2.02 -4.28
N MET A 179 3.49 0.81 -4.36
CA MET A 179 4.79 0.49 -3.78
C MET A 179 5.87 0.41 -4.84
N ALA A 180 7.10 0.82 -4.50
CA ALA A 180 8.21 0.81 -5.44
C ALA A 180 8.47 -0.60 -6.01
N GLU A 181 8.66 -0.69 -7.33
CA GLU A 181 8.78 -1.96 -8.04
C GLU A 181 9.99 -2.78 -7.57
N TYR A 182 11.11 -2.14 -7.22
CA TYR A 182 12.30 -2.81 -6.70
C TYR A 182 12.13 -3.38 -5.28
N LYS A 183 11.07 -2.99 -4.55
CA LYS A 183 10.67 -3.57 -3.25
C LYS A 183 9.61 -4.65 -3.44
N MET A 184 8.63 -4.36 -4.25
CA MET A 184 7.42 -5.17 -4.42
C MET A 184 7.06 -5.28 -5.89
N PRO A 185 7.57 -6.30 -6.59
CA PRO A 185 7.16 -6.58 -7.97
C PRO A 185 5.65 -6.76 -8.06
N GLN A 186 5.01 -6.12 -9.06
CA GLN A 186 3.56 -6.19 -9.24
C GLN A 186 3.06 -7.64 -9.37
N SER A 187 3.85 -8.51 -9.98
CA SER A 187 3.54 -9.93 -10.16
C SER A 187 3.28 -10.67 -8.84
N VAL A 188 3.93 -10.27 -7.75
CA VAL A 188 3.75 -10.90 -6.42
C VAL A 188 2.37 -10.55 -5.85
N SER A 189 1.96 -9.28 -5.92
CA SER A 189 0.62 -8.86 -5.50
C SER A 189 -0.46 -9.58 -6.31
N LEU A 190 -0.30 -9.65 -7.62
CA LEU A 190 -1.25 -10.33 -8.50
C LEU A 190 -1.31 -11.84 -8.25
N ALA A 191 -0.20 -12.49 -7.88
CA ALA A 191 -0.19 -13.90 -7.51
C ALA A 191 -0.96 -14.16 -6.19
N GLU A 192 -0.89 -13.24 -5.23
CA GLU A 192 -1.70 -13.33 -4.01
C GLU A 192 -3.19 -13.09 -4.29
N VAL A 193 -3.53 -12.14 -5.18
CA VAL A 193 -4.90 -11.93 -5.64
C VAL A 193 -5.45 -13.19 -6.31
N GLU A 194 -4.69 -13.80 -7.22
CA GLU A 194 -5.08 -15.04 -7.93
C GLU A 194 -5.32 -16.18 -6.95
N ARG A 195 -4.45 -16.36 -5.97
CA ARG A 195 -4.61 -17.38 -4.93
C ARG A 195 -5.91 -17.20 -4.12
N ILE A 196 -6.32 -15.95 -3.88
CA ILE A 196 -7.58 -15.64 -3.20
C ILE A 196 -8.77 -15.88 -4.13
N ALA A 197 -8.63 -15.54 -5.42
CA ALA A 197 -9.66 -15.82 -6.43
C ALA A 197 -9.93 -17.33 -6.59
N GLN A 198 -8.88 -18.16 -6.53
CA GLN A 198 -9.00 -19.62 -6.60
C GLN A 198 -9.82 -20.21 -5.44
N MET A 199 -10.00 -19.49 -4.32
CA MET A 199 -10.95 -19.87 -3.27
C MET A 199 -12.41 -19.49 -3.58
N GLY A 200 -12.72 -19.07 -4.82
CA GLY A 200 -14.06 -18.71 -5.26
C GLY A 200 -14.49 -17.28 -4.91
N VAL A 201 -13.54 -16.42 -4.53
CA VAL A 201 -13.80 -14.97 -4.38
C VAL A 201 -13.97 -14.35 -5.76
N LYS A 202 -15.05 -13.60 -5.95
CA LYS A 202 -15.33 -12.89 -7.21
C LYS A 202 -14.71 -11.49 -7.17
N PHE A 203 -13.96 -11.14 -8.21
CA PHE A 203 -13.40 -9.80 -8.39
C PHE A 203 -14.11 -9.08 -9.53
N LEU A 204 -14.80 -8.00 -9.21
CA LEU A 204 -15.39 -7.08 -10.18
C LEU A 204 -14.48 -5.85 -10.28
N THR A 205 -13.49 -5.96 -11.15
CA THR A 205 -12.58 -4.84 -11.48
C THR A 205 -13.28 -3.84 -12.41
N ASN A 206 -12.70 -2.64 -12.61
CA ASN A 206 -13.34 -1.53 -13.30
C ASN A 206 -14.77 -1.24 -12.78
N THR A 207 -15.00 -1.47 -11.48
CA THR A 207 -16.30 -1.29 -10.85
C THR A 207 -16.19 -0.35 -9.67
N GLN A 208 -16.69 0.85 -9.84
CA GLN A 208 -16.71 1.87 -8.80
C GLN A 208 -18.01 1.82 -8.03
N VAL A 209 -17.93 1.78 -6.70
CA VAL A 209 -19.09 1.97 -5.84
C VAL A 209 -19.35 3.48 -5.71
N GLY A 210 -20.46 3.92 -6.28
CA GLY A 210 -20.87 5.32 -6.36
C GLY A 210 -21.83 5.75 -5.25
N LYS A 211 -22.36 6.96 -5.39
CA LYS A 211 -23.32 7.56 -4.46
C LYS A 211 -24.69 6.89 -4.46
N ILE A 212 -25.39 7.10 -3.34
CA ILE A 212 -26.76 6.67 -3.09
C ILE A 212 -27.81 7.33 -4.01
N SER A 213 -27.51 8.42 -4.72
CA SER A 213 -28.45 9.12 -5.61
C SER A 213 -27.77 10.12 -6.53
N GLU A 214 -26.84 9.68 -7.36
CA GLU A 214 -26.46 10.51 -8.49
C GLU A 214 -27.41 10.23 -9.66
N SER A 215 -27.97 11.28 -10.26
CA SER A 215 -28.61 11.11 -11.56
C SER A 215 -27.57 10.54 -12.55
N PRO A 216 -27.97 9.80 -13.57
CA PRO A 216 -27.04 9.29 -14.58
C PRO A 216 -26.11 10.38 -15.15
N ALA A 217 -26.60 11.62 -15.26
CA ALA A 217 -25.83 12.77 -15.73
C ALA A 217 -24.73 13.23 -14.75
N GLU A 218 -24.94 13.12 -13.42
CA GLU A 218 -23.89 13.46 -12.43
C GLU A 218 -22.83 12.34 -12.31
N ALA A 219 -23.24 11.09 -12.52
CA ALA A 219 -22.33 9.97 -12.62
C ALA A 219 -21.46 10.07 -13.87
N GLU A 220 -22.03 10.43 -15.03
CA GLU A 220 -21.31 10.71 -16.27
C GLU A 220 -20.35 11.90 -16.13
N ALA A 221 -20.73 12.97 -15.43
CA ALA A 221 -19.87 14.12 -15.16
C ALA A 221 -18.68 13.73 -14.24
N SER A 222 -18.89 12.91 -13.22
CA SER A 222 -17.84 12.39 -12.33
C SER A 222 -16.87 11.46 -13.08
N VAL A 223 -17.38 10.66 -14.01
CA VAL A 223 -16.58 9.80 -14.89
C VAL A 223 -15.84 10.65 -15.92
N ALA A 224 -16.50 11.64 -16.53
CA ALA A 224 -15.89 12.55 -17.49
C ALA A 224 -14.77 13.40 -16.82
N GLU A 225 -14.95 13.85 -15.57
CA GLU A 225 -13.91 14.52 -14.80
C GLU A 225 -12.75 13.59 -14.46
N ALA A 226 -13.01 12.32 -14.13
CA ALA A 226 -11.98 11.30 -13.92
C ALA A 226 -11.23 10.97 -15.22
N ILE A 227 -11.93 10.92 -16.36
CA ILE A 227 -11.35 10.74 -17.70
C ILE A 227 -10.58 11.99 -18.11
N ALA A 228 -11.13 13.20 -17.95
CA ALA A 228 -10.45 14.44 -18.28
C ALA A 228 -9.18 14.68 -17.45
N ASN A 229 -9.14 14.19 -16.20
CA ASN A 229 -7.92 14.19 -15.36
C ASN A 229 -6.93 13.07 -15.74
N ALA A 230 -7.37 12.03 -16.43
CA ALA A 230 -6.51 10.99 -17.02
C ALA A 230 -5.98 11.41 -18.41
N ASP A 231 -6.75 12.20 -19.16
CA ASP A 231 -6.48 12.61 -20.56
C ASP A 231 -5.55 13.82 -20.71
N ARG A 232 -4.95 14.33 -19.64
CA ARG A 232 -3.90 15.37 -19.76
C ARG A 232 -2.52 14.82 -20.13
N ASP A 233 -2.42 13.55 -20.44
CA ASP A 233 -1.22 12.94 -21.01
C ASP A 233 -1.49 12.66 -22.51
N ASP A 234 -0.87 13.44 -23.39
CA ASP A 234 -1.01 13.47 -24.84
C ASP A 234 -0.59 12.17 -25.57
N ARG A 235 -0.86 11.03 -24.98
CA ARG A 235 -0.73 9.74 -25.67
C ARG A 235 -2.08 9.06 -25.74
N VAL A 236 -2.66 9.17 -26.93
CA VAL A 236 -3.84 8.46 -27.38
C VAL A 236 -3.65 6.96 -27.16
N VAL A 237 -4.07 6.45 -26.01
CA VAL A 237 -4.56 5.07 -25.94
C VAL A 237 -5.91 5.12 -26.66
N PRO A 238 -6.14 4.31 -27.69
CA PRO A 238 -7.43 4.31 -28.38
C PRO A 238 -8.55 4.13 -27.34
N VAL A 239 -9.53 5.01 -27.34
CA VAL A 239 -10.67 5.03 -26.40
C VAL A 239 -11.45 3.69 -26.40
N GLU A 240 -11.22 2.86 -27.40
CA GLU A 240 -11.82 1.52 -27.56
C GLU A 240 -11.21 0.43 -26.64
N GLU A 241 -10.08 0.69 -25.96
CA GLU A 241 -9.38 -0.31 -25.13
C GLU A 241 -9.51 -0.09 -23.62
N ILE A 242 -10.09 1.03 -23.15
CA ILE A 242 -10.36 1.23 -21.74
C ILE A 242 -11.76 0.69 -21.44
N PRO A 243 -11.90 -0.43 -20.69
CA PRO A 243 -13.21 -0.93 -20.31
C PRO A 243 -13.96 0.16 -19.55
N ALA A 244 -15.18 0.46 -19.98
CA ALA A 244 -16.03 1.43 -19.28
C ALA A 244 -16.14 1.07 -17.80
N VAL A 245 -15.87 2.04 -16.91
CA VAL A 245 -16.00 1.85 -15.47
C VAL A 245 -17.50 1.62 -15.17
N GLN A 246 -17.82 0.47 -14.60
CA GLN A 246 -19.16 0.19 -14.12
C GLN A 246 -19.40 0.91 -12.80
N ILE A 247 -20.54 1.57 -12.67
CA ILE A 247 -20.94 2.21 -11.42
C ILE A 247 -22.02 1.35 -10.77
N VAL A 248 -21.76 0.95 -9.52
CA VAL A 248 -22.71 0.22 -8.67
C VAL A 248 -23.08 1.12 -7.50
N SER A 249 -24.38 1.29 -7.24
CA SER A 249 -24.81 2.10 -6.11
C SER A 249 -24.56 1.37 -4.78
N PHE A 250 -24.28 2.14 -3.72
CA PHE A 250 -24.11 1.55 -2.38
C PHE A 250 -25.41 0.91 -1.89
N ASP A 251 -26.56 1.46 -2.22
CA ASP A 251 -27.88 0.91 -1.90
C ASP A 251 -28.09 -0.48 -2.52
N ASP A 252 -27.58 -0.71 -3.73
CA ASP A 252 -27.66 -2.01 -4.37
C ASP A 252 -26.73 -3.02 -3.68
N LEU A 253 -25.53 -2.63 -3.27
CA LEU A 253 -24.69 -3.49 -2.43
C LEU A 253 -25.41 -3.92 -1.15
N MET A 254 -26.05 -2.96 -0.49
CA MET A 254 -26.83 -3.21 0.74
C MET A 254 -28.02 -4.13 0.54
N LYS A 255 -28.56 -4.22 -0.67
CA LYS A 255 -29.63 -5.17 -1.02
C LYS A 255 -29.09 -6.56 -1.37
N TRP A 256 -27.97 -6.61 -2.11
CA TRP A 256 -27.43 -7.85 -2.66
C TRP A 256 -26.65 -8.69 -1.65
N HIS A 257 -26.07 -8.07 -0.63
CA HIS A 257 -25.21 -8.73 0.33
C HIS A 257 -25.79 -8.74 1.75
N ASP A 258 -25.49 -9.76 2.53
CA ASP A 258 -25.86 -9.84 3.96
C ASP A 258 -25.02 -8.88 4.83
N ALA A 259 -23.77 -8.64 4.45
CA ALA A 259 -22.90 -7.62 5.04
C ALA A 259 -22.02 -6.94 3.98
N VAL A 260 -21.53 -5.74 4.29
CA VAL A 260 -20.62 -4.97 3.42
C VAL A 260 -19.37 -4.56 4.22
N PHE A 261 -18.20 -4.80 3.65
CA PHE A 261 -16.93 -4.37 4.20
C PHE A 261 -16.30 -3.23 3.37
N LEU A 262 -16.07 -2.09 4.01
CA LEU A 262 -15.45 -0.91 3.39
C LEU A 262 -13.94 -0.95 3.60
N ALA A 263 -13.18 -1.21 2.52
CA ALA A 263 -11.73 -1.30 2.48
C ALA A 263 -11.14 -0.36 1.42
N VAL A 264 -11.72 0.82 1.29
CA VAL A 264 -11.46 1.78 0.20
C VAL A 264 -10.11 2.52 0.31
N GLY A 265 -9.39 2.34 1.42
CA GLY A 265 -8.12 3.02 1.67
C GLY A 265 -8.27 4.54 1.84
N LEU A 266 -7.32 5.29 1.29
CA LEU A 266 -7.30 6.76 1.30
C LEU A 266 -7.61 7.32 -0.08
N GLY A 267 -7.86 8.63 -0.12
CA GLY A 267 -8.16 9.38 -1.34
C GLY A 267 -6.91 9.82 -2.11
N ARG A 268 -7.07 10.86 -2.90
CA ARG A 268 -5.99 11.49 -3.70
C ARG A 268 -4.94 12.13 -2.78
N THR A 269 -3.78 12.45 -3.34
CA THR A 269 -2.76 13.26 -2.64
C THR A 269 -3.32 14.61 -2.22
N ASN A 270 -2.91 15.07 -1.04
CA ASN A 270 -3.29 16.39 -0.56
C ASN A 270 -2.82 17.50 -1.51
N ARG A 271 -3.61 18.55 -1.63
CA ARG A 271 -3.18 19.76 -2.34
C ARG A 271 -2.15 20.53 -1.49
N LEU A 272 -1.19 21.14 -2.16
CA LEU A 272 -0.24 22.06 -1.53
C LEU A 272 -0.87 23.42 -1.22
N GLY A 273 -1.84 23.83 -2.04
CA GLY A 273 -2.48 25.14 -1.92
C GLY A 273 -1.57 26.31 -2.31
N ILE A 274 -0.57 26.06 -3.16
CA ILE A 274 0.39 27.06 -3.62
C ILE A 274 0.17 27.37 -5.11
N PRO A 275 0.55 28.58 -5.59
CA PRO A 275 0.49 28.92 -6.99
C PRO A 275 1.31 27.94 -7.85
N GLY A 276 0.78 27.58 -9.02
CA GLY A 276 1.46 26.69 -9.97
C GLY A 276 1.37 25.20 -9.67
N GLU A 277 0.59 24.79 -8.64
CA GLU A 277 0.40 23.38 -8.29
C GLU A 277 -0.22 22.54 -9.42
N ASP A 278 -0.94 23.17 -10.33
CA ASP A 278 -1.64 22.50 -11.44
C ASP A 278 -0.88 22.67 -12.79
N LEU A 279 0.38 23.13 -12.78
CA LEU A 279 1.20 23.25 -13.99
C LEU A 279 1.56 21.87 -14.56
N GLU A 280 1.75 21.82 -15.88
CA GLU A 280 2.27 20.63 -16.54
C GLU A 280 3.66 20.28 -15.98
N GLY A 281 3.87 18.99 -15.68
CA GLY A 281 5.09 18.52 -15.00
C GLY A 281 4.97 18.41 -13.48
N VAL A 282 3.83 18.84 -12.90
CA VAL A 282 3.50 18.56 -11.49
C VAL A 282 2.64 17.31 -11.41
N ILE A 283 3.10 16.30 -10.68
CA ILE A 283 2.43 14.98 -10.59
C ILE A 283 2.38 14.50 -9.13
N ASP A 284 1.40 13.67 -8.82
CA ASP A 284 1.34 13.00 -7.53
C ASP A 284 2.28 11.79 -7.46
N ALA A 285 2.91 11.55 -6.31
CA ALA A 285 3.86 10.44 -6.14
C ALA A 285 3.24 9.07 -6.43
N LEU A 286 2.00 8.83 -5.97
CA LEU A 286 1.31 7.57 -6.25
C LEU A 286 1.01 7.40 -7.75
N GLN A 287 0.67 8.47 -8.47
CA GLN A 287 0.49 8.41 -9.92
C GLN A 287 1.81 8.12 -10.65
N PHE A 288 2.93 8.69 -10.17
CA PHE A 288 4.24 8.41 -10.72
C PHE A 288 4.63 6.94 -10.52
N ILE A 289 4.47 6.41 -9.31
CA ILE A 289 4.73 5.01 -8.98
C ILE A 289 3.81 4.08 -9.79
N GLU A 290 2.52 4.40 -9.89
CA GLU A 290 1.55 3.64 -10.69
C GLU A 290 1.98 3.55 -12.17
N LYS A 291 2.44 4.65 -12.77
CA LYS A 291 2.94 4.65 -14.14
C LYS A 291 4.14 3.71 -14.30
N ILE A 292 5.05 3.63 -13.33
CA ILE A 292 6.18 2.71 -13.34
C ILE A 292 5.71 1.25 -13.28
N LYS A 293 4.69 0.98 -12.48
CA LYS A 293 4.15 -0.38 -12.30
C LYS A 293 3.28 -0.88 -13.45
N THR A 294 2.68 0.03 -14.22
CA THR A 294 1.66 -0.33 -15.23
C THR A 294 2.08 -0.08 -16.67
N ARG A 295 3.25 0.50 -16.90
CA ARG A 295 3.75 0.82 -18.25
C ARG A 295 5.15 0.28 -18.48
N GLU A 296 5.55 0.20 -19.73
CA GLU A 296 6.95 -0.01 -20.08
C GLU A 296 7.79 1.15 -19.54
N TRP A 297 8.84 0.86 -18.80
CA TRP A 297 9.64 1.87 -18.09
C TRP A 297 10.22 2.97 -19.00
N LYS A 298 10.54 2.62 -20.26
CA LYS A 298 10.99 3.58 -21.27
C LYS A 298 9.93 4.60 -21.67
N THR A 299 8.66 4.33 -21.38
CA THR A 299 7.52 5.20 -21.71
C THR A 299 7.05 6.04 -20.53
N VAL A 300 7.62 5.83 -19.34
CA VAL A 300 7.27 6.60 -18.14
C VAL A 300 7.80 8.02 -18.29
N PRO A 301 6.93 9.06 -18.18
CA PRO A 301 7.41 10.45 -18.20
C PRO A 301 8.37 10.72 -17.04
N LEU A 302 9.48 11.34 -17.34
CA LEU A 302 10.54 11.64 -16.39
C LEU A 302 11.06 13.04 -16.65
N GLY A 303 11.50 13.78 -15.62
CA GLY A 303 12.28 15.00 -15.77
C GLY A 303 13.77 14.67 -15.73
N LYS A 304 14.61 15.48 -16.39
CA LYS A 304 16.07 15.41 -16.17
C LYS A 304 16.40 15.78 -14.73
N THR A 305 15.79 16.87 -14.25
CA THR A 305 15.82 17.26 -12.84
C THR A 305 14.44 17.08 -12.24
N VAL A 306 14.35 16.25 -11.20
CA VAL A 306 13.09 15.93 -10.50
C VAL A 306 13.16 16.46 -9.07
N ALA A 307 12.19 17.29 -8.68
CA ALA A 307 12.00 17.71 -7.29
C ALA A 307 10.85 16.95 -6.66
N VAL A 308 11.05 16.33 -5.49
CA VAL A 308 10.01 15.60 -4.75
C VAL A 308 9.72 16.31 -3.44
N LEU A 309 8.45 16.59 -3.18
CA LEU A 309 7.98 17.30 -2.00
C LEU A 309 7.47 16.32 -0.95
N GLY A 310 8.13 16.25 0.20
CA GLY A 310 7.80 15.36 1.30
C GLY A 310 9.00 14.54 1.78
N ALA A 311 8.85 13.85 2.92
CA ALA A 311 9.89 13.01 3.52
C ALA A 311 9.30 11.77 4.23
N GLY A 312 8.24 11.19 3.69
CA GLY A 312 7.70 9.89 4.09
C GLY A 312 8.15 8.78 3.13
N ASN A 313 7.81 7.52 3.43
CA ASN A 313 8.19 6.36 2.62
C ASN A 313 7.77 6.52 1.13
N THR A 314 6.59 7.10 0.86
CA THR A 314 6.16 7.39 -0.53
C THR A 314 7.07 8.40 -1.23
N ALA A 315 7.64 9.38 -0.50
CA ALA A 315 8.60 10.32 -1.07
C ALA A 315 9.91 9.60 -1.41
N ILE A 316 10.37 8.71 -0.52
CA ILE A 316 11.56 7.89 -0.78
C ILE A 316 11.33 7.00 -2.01
N ASP A 317 10.19 6.34 -2.11
CA ASP A 317 9.85 5.54 -3.28
C ASP A 317 9.86 6.37 -4.57
N ALA A 318 9.38 7.60 -4.53
CA ALA A 318 9.38 8.48 -5.69
C ALA A 318 10.80 8.93 -6.10
N VAL A 319 11.64 9.39 -5.14
CA VAL A 319 13.01 9.86 -5.46
C VAL A 319 13.89 8.72 -5.95
N THR A 320 13.85 7.57 -5.31
CA THR A 320 14.67 6.40 -5.70
C THR A 320 14.27 5.87 -7.07
N GLN A 321 12.96 5.75 -7.35
CA GLN A 321 12.50 5.31 -8.67
C GLN A 321 12.80 6.33 -9.77
N ALA A 322 12.67 7.64 -9.51
CA ALA A 322 13.08 8.66 -10.48
C ALA A 322 14.58 8.55 -10.80
N LYS A 323 15.42 8.32 -9.77
CA LYS A 323 16.86 8.12 -9.95
C LYS A 323 17.18 6.86 -10.74
N ARG A 324 16.53 5.76 -10.43
CA ARG A 324 16.70 4.45 -11.08
C ARG A 324 16.20 4.43 -12.52
N LEU A 325 15.20 5.25 -12.85
CA LEU A 325 14.79 5.50 -14.23
C LEU A 325 15.78 6.33 -15.03
N GLY A 326 16.77 6.97 -14.38
CA GLY A 326 17.83 7.71 -15.04
C GLY A 326 17.66 9.23 -15.04
N ALA A 327 16.91 9.81 -14.09
CA ALA A 327 16.94 11.24 -13.87
C ALA A 327 18.39 11.68 -13.50
N GLU A 328 18.88 12.72 -14.16
CA GLU A 328 20.24 13.23 -13.96
C GLU A 328 20.41 13.75 -12.52
N ARG A 329 19.42 14.51 -12.06
CA ARG A 329 19.36 15.08 -10.71
C ARG A 329 18.03 14.82 -10.07
N VAL A 330 18.01 14.33 -8.82
CA VAL A 330 16.80 14.15 -8.02
C VAL A 330 16.99 14.83 -6.67
N VAL A 331 16.05 15.70 -6.30
CA VAL A 331 16.12 16.52 -5.09
C VAL A 331 14.87 16.26 -4.26
N MET A 332 15.03 15.83 -3.01
CA MET A 332 13.95 15.78 -2.03
C MET A 332 13.91 17.08 -1.24
N VAL A 333 12.74 17.72 -1.20
CA VAL A 333 12.53 18.99 -0.50
C VAL A 333 11.57 18.77 0.67
N TYR A 334 12.00 19.12 1.87
CA TYR A 334 11.21 18.94 3.08
C TYR A 334 11.26 20.17 4.00
N ARG A 335 10.07 20.55 4.51
CA ARG A 335 9.91 21.77 5.33
C ARG A 335 10.48 21.68 6.74
N ARG A 336 10.84 20.49 7.22
CA ARG A 336 11.41 20.26 8.56
C ARG A 336 12.83 19.71 8.44
N THR A 337 13.43 19.33 9.57
CA THR A 337 14.76 18.72 9.62
C THR A 337 14.73 17.25 9.20
N GLU A 338 15.89 16.65 8.99
CA GLU A 338 16.02 15.22 8.71
C GLU A 338 15.43 14.35 9.83
N LYS A 339 15.58 14.77 11.09
CA LYS A 339 15.04 14.06 12.25
C LYS A 339 13.51 14.01 12.30
N ASP A 340 12.86 14.94 11.63
CA ASP A 340 11.40 15.01 11.53
C ASP A 340 10.85 14.24 10.32
N ALA A 341 11.73 13.60 9.53
CA ALA A 341 11.31 12.77 8.42
C ALA A 341 10.50 11.56 8.95
N SER A 342 9.37 11.28 8.32
CA SER A 342 8.54 10.12 8.68
C SER A 342 8.93 8.83 7.95
N ALA A 343 9.87 8.90 7.02
CA ALA A 343 10.46 7.72 6.39
C ALA A 343 11.36 6.98 7.37
N TYR A 344 11.44 5.67 7.24
CA TYR A 344 12.36 4.86 8.04
C TYR A 344 13.82 5.18 7.71
N ASP A 345 14.72 5.05 8.68
CA ASP A 345 16.14 5.39 8.51
C ASP A 345 16.79 4.61 7.35
N TYR A 346 16.49 3.32 7.22
CA TYR A 346 17.02 2.50 6.12
C TYR A 346 16.54 2.95 4.75
N GLU A 347 15.32 3.50 4.66
CA GLU A 347 14.77 4.11 3.45
C GLU A 347 15.51 5.39 3.07
N LEU A 348 15.77 6.26 4.05
CA LEU A 348 16.57 7.48 3.83
C LEU A 348 18.00 7.14 3.39
N GLU A 349 18.63 6.14 3.99
CA GLU A 349 19.94 5.67 3.61
C GLU A 349 19.97 5.08 2.19
N LEU A 350 18.90 4.38 1.78
CA LEU A 350 18.74 3.90 0.41
C LEU A 350 18.72 5.06 -0.58
N ALA A 351 17.92 6.09 -0.33
CA ALA A 351 17.84 7.27 -1.18
C ALA A 351 19.19 8.00 -1.27
N LYS A 352 19.92 8.13 -0.16
CA LYS A 352 21.28 8.71 -0.14
C LYS A 352 22.26 7.90 -1.00
N LYS A 353 22.20 6.55 -0.90
CA LYS A 353 23.06 5.65 -1.72
C LYS A 353 22.73 5.75 -3.21
N ASP A 354 21.47 5.94 -3.57
CA ASP A 354 21.05 6.16 -4.96
C ASP A 354 21.43 7.55 -5.47
N GLY A 355 22.03 8.43 -4.64
CA GLY A 355 22.53 9.75 -5.02
C GLY A 355 21.44 10.82 -5.08
N VAL A 356 20.42 10.71 -4.26
CA VAL A 356 19.38 11.75 -4.08
C VAL A 356 19.96 12.90 -3.26
N GLU A 357 19.71 14.14 -3.68
CA GLU A 357 20.02 15.35 -2.93
C GLU A 357 18.87 15.67 -1.94
N PHE A 358 19.20 16.20 -0.76
CA PHE A 358 18.22 16.57 0.25
C PHE A 358 18.28 18.06 0.57
N ILE A 359 17.16 18.74 0.50
CA ILE A 359 16.98 20.13 0.95
C ILE A 359 16.02 20.12 2.13
N TRP A 360 16.61 20.09 3.31
CA TRP A 360 15.87 20.17 4.58
C TRP A 360 15.52 21.62 4.93
N GLN A 361 14.52 21.81 5.78
CA GLN A 361 14.06 23.13 6.27
C GLN A 361 13.72 24.08 5.09
N ALA A 362 12.96 23.59 4.13
CA ALA A 362 12.52 24.33 2.95
C ALA A 362 11.04 24.05 2.68
N ALA A 363 10.19 25.06 2.83
CA ALA A 363 8.78 25.00 2.51
C ALA A 363 8.54 25.44 1.07
N PRO A 364 7.83 24.66 0.24
CA PRO A 364 7.42 25.11 -1.08
C PRO A 364 6.37 26.22 -0.95
N ILE A 365 6.54 27.32 -1.65
CA ILE A 365 5.63 28.48 -1.66
C ILE A 365 5.05 28.79 -3.05
N GLY A 366 5.57 28.16 -4.08
CA GLY A 366 5.06 28.29 -5.46
C GLY A 366 5.84 27.42 -6.44
N ILE A 367 5.20 27.13 -7.57
CA ILE A 367 5.83 26.49 -8.71
C ILE A 367 5.65 27.43 -9.88
N LEU A 368 6.72 27.75 -10.57
CA LEU A 368 6.74 28.71 -11.69
C LEU A 368 7.14 27.98 -12.97
N GLU A 369 6.77 28.55 -14.11
CA GLU A 369 7.39 28.17 -15.37
C GLU A 369 8.91 28.41 -15.29
N GLY A 370 9.68 27.47 -15.77
CA GLY A 370 11.14 27.52 -15.66
C GLY A 370 11.80 28.43 -16.70
N GLU A 371 13.00 28.87 -16.40
CA GLU A 371 13.86 29.64 -17.29
C GLU A 371 15.17 28.86 -17.55
N ASN A 372 15.96 29.31 -18.52
CA ASN A 372 17.30 28.78 -18.79
C ASN A 372 17.38 27.26 -19.06
N GLY A 373 16.33 26.68 -19.68
CA GLY A 373 16.32 25.29 -20.12
C GLY A 373 15.70 24.30 -19.13
N SER A 374 15.23 24.74 -17.96
CA SER A 374 14.34 23.96 -17.09
C SER A 374 12.88 24.23 -17.46
N ARG A 375 11.99 23.25 -17.22
CA ARG A 375 10.54 23.41 -17.46
C ARG A 375 9.84 24.17 -16.33
N LEU A 376 10.29 23.94 -15.09
CA LEU A 376 9.71 24.46 -13.87
C LEU A 376 10.79 25.05 -12.96
N ALA A 377 10.36 25.93 -12.06
CA ALA A 377 11.18 26.40 -10.93
C ALA A 377 10.36 26.23 -9.65
N LEU A 378 10.80 25.39 -8.73
CA LEU A 378 10.18 25.23 -7.42
C LEU A 378 10.70 26.34 -6.51
N ARG A 379 9.85 27.29 -6.16
CA ARG A 379 10.14 28.37 -5.22
C ARG A 379 9.93 27.93 -3.80
N CYS A 380 10.94 28.08 -2.97
CA CYS A 380 10.96 27.68 -1.57
C CYS A 380 11.33 28.85 -0.65
N GLU A 381 10.86 28.76 0.59
CA GLU A 381 11.28 29.58 1.71
C GLU A 381 11.95 28.73 2.76
N ARG A 382 13.08 29.20 3.31
CA ARG A 382 13.76 28.53 4.41
C ARG A 382 12.90 28.60 5.69
N THR A 383 12.81 27.48 6.41
CA THR A 383 12.08 27.37 7.66
C THR A 383 13.02 27.32 8.88
N ASP A 384 14.30 27.62 8.71
CA ASP A 384 15.33 27.69 9.74
C ASP A 384 15.35 29.04 10.50
N GLY A 385 14.39 29.90 10.21
CA GLY A 385 14.26 31.24 10.79
C GLY A 385 14.91 32.34 9.92
N SER A 386 15.66 31.98 8.89
CA SER A 386 16.25 32.98 7.98
C SER A 386 15.25 33.61 7.02
N LEU A 387 14.13 32.93 6.74
CA LEU A 387 13.09 33.30 5.75
C LEU A 387 13.67 33.57 4.34
N GLN A 388 14.84 32.97 4.05
CA GLN A 388 15.50 33.14 2.76
C GLN A 388 14.69 32.46 1.65
N LEU A 389 14.40 33.21 0.59
CA LEU A 389 13.77 32.70 -0.62
C LEU A 389 14.83 32.16 -1.57
N PHE A 390 14.53 31.03 -2.20
CA PHE A 390 15.37 30.44 -3.26
C PHE A 390 14.54 29.62 -4.23
N GLU A 391 15.10 29.29 -5.36
CA GLU A 391 14.45 28.48 -6.38
C GLU A 391 15.28 27.22 -6.67
N VAL A 392 14.58 26.11 -6.92
CA VAL A 392 15.15 24.86 -7.39
C VAL A 392 14.69 24.67 -8.83
N PRO A 393 15.55 24.90 -9.83
CA PRO A 393 15.23 24.61 -11.23
C PRO A 393 14.99 23.10 -11.39
N CYS A 394 13.88 22.72 -12.04
CA CYS A 394 13.53 21.33 -12.27
C CYS A 394 12.65 21.19 -13.52
N ASP A 395 12.46 19.97 -13.99
CA ASP A 395 11.59 19.65 -15.12
C ASP A 395 10.31 18.97 -14.67
N MET A 396 10.33 18.41 -13.44
CA MET A 396 9.20 17.70 -12.86
C MET A 396 9.15 17.96 -11.35
N VAL A 397 7.95 18.15 -10.83
CA VAL A 397 7.68 18.22 -9.39
C VAL A 397 6.75 17.06 -9.01
N ILE A 398 7.17 16.24 -8.05
CA ILE A 398 6.39 15.10 -7.54
C ILE A 398 5.91 15.42 -6.13
N LYS A 399 4.59 15.39 -5.91
CA LYS A 399 3.97 15.66 -4.60
C LYS A 399 3.81 14.37 -3.80
N ALA A 400 4.49 14.27 -2.65
CA ALA A 400 4.40 13.16 -1.69
C ALA A 400 4.00 13.66 -0.30
N VAL A 401 2.93 14.45 -0.22
CA VAL A 401 2.48 15.21 0.95
C VAL A 401 1.29 14.58 1.67
N GLY A 402 1.18 13.25 1.60
CA GLY A 402 0.11 12.47 2.20
C GLY A 402 -1.18 12.49 1.37
N GLN A 403 -2.15 11.70 1.82
CA GLN A 403 -3.41 11.46 1.12
C GLN A 403 -4.61 12.03 1.89
N GLN A 404 -5.62 12.43 1.14
CA GLN A 404 -6.90 12.92 1.68
C GLN A 404 -7.69 11.77 2.31
N LYS A 405 -8.39 12.08 3.38
CA LYS A 405 -9.42 11.16 3.92
C LYS A 405 -10.68 11.25 3.07
N MET A 406 -11.34 10.12 2.86
CA MET A 406 -12.55 10.05 2.01
C MET A 406 -13.83 10.47 2.75
N ARG A 407 -13.76 11.57 3.52
CA ARG A 407 -14.85 12.10 4.36
C ARG A 407 -16.15 12.23 3.58
N ALA A 408 -16.13 12.90 2.43
CA ALA A 408 -17.33 13.13 1.62
C ALA A 408 -18.00 11.84 1.09
N PHE A 409 -17.26 10.75 0.97
CA PHE A 409 -17.81 9.44 0.64
C PHE A 409 -18.56 8.84 1.84
N PHE A 410 -17.93 8.81 3.02
CA PHE A 410 -18.49 8.17 4.19
C PHE A 410 -19.68 8.91 4.81
N GLU A 411 -19.67 10.26 4.81
CA GLU A 411 -20.76 11.09 5.34
C GLU A 411 -22.13 10.82 4.67
N ARG A 412 -22.11 10.20 3.50
CA ARG A 412 -23.33 9.84 2.75
C ARG A 412 -23.85 8.45 3.10
N LEU A 413 -23.09 7.66 3.80
CA LEU A 413 -23.46 6.28 4.15
C LEU A 413 -24.19 6.27 5.49
N ALA A 414 -25.45 5.88 5.50
CA ALA A 414 -26.25 5.84 6.73
C ALA A 414 -25.66 4.89 7.76
N GLY A 415 -25.38 5.39 8.96
CA GLY A 415 -24.78 4.64 10.07
C GLY A 415 -23.27 4.39 9.91
N VAL A 416 -22.58 5.20 9.12
CA VAL A 416 -21.12 5.24 9.09
C VAL A 416 -20.66 6.57 9.71
N GLU A 417 -20.17 6.49 10.92
CA GLU A 417 -19.60 7.64 11.63
C GLU A 417 -18.13 7.82 11.27
N ILE A 418 -17.69 9.07 11.24
CA ILE A 418 -16.28 9.44 11.03
C ILE A 418 -15.80 10.31 12.19
N ASP A 419 -14.56 10.10 12.61
CA ASP A 419 -13.93 10.89 13.65
C ASP A 419 -13.48 12.29 13.12
N GLU A 420 -12.97 13.12 14.02
CA GLU A 420 -12.46 14.46 13.68
C GLU A 420 -11.34 14.41 12.65
N ARG A 421 -10.56 13.33 12.60
CA ARG A 421 -9.48 13.09 11.64
C ARG A 421 -9.98 12.54 10.29
N GLY A 422 -11.30 12.30 10.14
CA GLY A 422 -11.91 11.79 8.92
C GLY A 422 -11.76 10.28 8.72
N ARG A 423 -11.51 9.53 9.79
CA ARG A 423 -11.43 8.06 9.78
C ARG A 423 -12.80 7.46 10.11
N VAL A 424 -13.11 6.32 9.53
CA VAL A 424 -14.34 5.57 9.86
C VAL A 424 -14.22 5.04 11.28
N VAL A 425 -15.22 5.33 12.11
CA VAL A 425 -15.30 4.81 13.48
C VAL A 425 -15.81 3.38 13.46
N VAL A 426 -15.03 2.47 14.07
CA VAL A 426 -15.36 1.05 14.17
C VAL A 426 -15.15 0.54 15.60
N ASN A 427 -15.87 -0.51 15.97
CA ASN A 427 -15.64 -1.23 17.22
C ASN A 427 -14.49 -2.26 17.08
N ALA A 428 -14.24 -3.04 18.14
CA ALA A 428 -13.20 -4.08 18.15
C ALA A 428 -13.40 -5.19 17.09
N SER A 429 -14.64 -5.39 16.63
CA SER A 429 -15.00 -6.34 15.57
C SER A 429 -15.02 -5.68 14.18
N MET A 430 -14.44 -4.50 14.03
CA MET A 430 -14.43 -3.69 12.79
C MET A 430 -15.82 -3.29 12.28
N GLN A 431 -16.86 -3.36 13.11
CA GLN A 431 -18.23 -2.99 12.76
C GLN A 431 -18.45 -1.48 13.01
N THR A 432 -19.15 -0.82 12.10
CA THR A 432 -19.58 0.59 12.24
C THR A 432 -20.85 0.68 13.11
N SER A 433 -21.42 1.87 13.26
CA SER A 433 -22.74 2.06 13.91
C SER A 433 -23.89 1.41 13.11
N ASN A 434 -23.69 1.09 11.83
CA ASN A 434 -24.61 0.27 11.05
C ASN A 434 -24.22 -1.21 11.19
N PRO A 435 -25.09 -2.09 11.73
CA PRO A 435 -24.76 -3.49 12.00
C PRO A 435 -24.42 -4.31 10.75
N LYS A 436 -24.78 -3.83 9.55
CA LYS A 436 -24.50 -4.49 8.27
C LYS A 436 -23.19 -4.01 7.63
N ILE A 437 -22.60 -2.91 8.13
CA ILE A 437 -21.42 -2.28 7.55
C ILE A 437 -20.21 -2.43 8.47
N PHE A 438 -19.12 -2.93 7.91
CA PHE A 438 -17.82 -3.07 8.55
C PHE A 438 -16.79 -2.23 7.80
N SER A 439 -15.70 -1.83 8.45
CA SER A 439 -14.62 -1.08 7.79
C SER A 439 -13.27 -1.42 8.36
N GLY A 440 -12.21 -1.31 7.54
CA GLY A 440 -10.84 -1.57 7.97
C GLY A 440 -9.80 -1.11 6.94
N GLY A 441 -8.54 -1.17 7.34
CA GLY A 441 -7.43 -0.59 6.60
C GLY A 441 -7.37 0.93 6.74
N ASP A 442 -6.71 1.61 5.81
CA ASP A 442 -6.35 3.03 5.94
C ASP A 442 -7.54 3.98 6.09
N CYS A 443 -8.71 3.61 5.61
CA CYS A 443 -9.91 4.42 5.84
C CYS A 443 -10.39 4.41 7.31
N ALA A 444 -9.99 3.44 8.10
CA ALA A 444 -10.33 3.32 9.53
C ALA A 444 -9.14 3.61 10.45
N ASN A 445 -7.90 3.23 10.08
CA ASN A 445 -6.72 3.52 10.91
C ASN A 445 -6.04 4.86 10.56
N GLY A 446 -6.30 5.40 9.37
CA GLY A 446 -5.75 6.70 8.93
C GLY A 446 -4.51 6.61 8.05
N GLY A 447 -4.03 5.44 7.76
CA GLY A 447 -2.81 5.12 7.02
C GLY A 447 -1.77 4.48 7.93
N ALA A 448 -1.50 3.19 7.70
CA ALA A 448 -0.53 2.37 8.43
C ALA A 448 0.10 1.36 7.47
N GLU A 449 0.78 0.34 8.01
CA GLU A 449 1.42 -0.67 7.19
C GLU A 449 0.40 -1.65 6.55
N ALA A 450 0.78 -2.26 5.44
CA ALA A 450 -0.05 -3.26 4.76
C ALA A 450 -0.46 -4.41 5.70
N VAL A 451 0.44 -4.81 6.60
CA VAL A 451 0.19 -5.84 7.60
C VAL A 451 -0.87 -5.44 8.64
N ASP A 452 -0.97 -4.16 9.01
CA ASP A 452 -2.03 -3.65 9.89
C ASP A 452 -3.39 -3.70 9.19
N ALA A 453 -3.43 -3.31 7.93
CA ALA A 453 -4.63 -3.41 7.11
C ALA A 453 -5.09 -4.87 6.94
N ALA A 454 -4.14 -5.80 6.74
CA ALA A 454 -4.45 -7.24 6.69
C ALA A 454 -5.03 -7.76 8.01
N GLN A 455 -4.51 -7.33 9.16
CA GLN A 455 -5.06 -7.67 10.47
C GLN A 455 -6.48 -7.13 10.65
N MET A 456 -6.73 -5.90 10.25
CA MET A 456 -8.08 -5.33 10.32
C MET A 456 -9.06 -6.10 9.43
N GLY A 457 -8.63 -6.56 8.24
CA GLY A 457 -9.42 -7.43 7.37
C GLY A 457 -9.75 -8.78 8.02
N LYS A 458 -8.80 -9.39 8.73
CA LYS A 458 -9.00 -10.62 9.53
C LYS A 458 -10.03 -10.41 10.63
N LEU A 459 -9.90 -9.34 11.41
CA LEU A 459 -10.83 -9.00 12.49
C LEU A 459 -12.23 -8.69 11.94
N ALA A 460 -12.32 -8.01 10.80
CA ALA A 460 -13.59 -7.77 10.12
C ALA A 460 -14.27 -9.08 9.69
N ALA A 461 -13.51 -10.02 9.13
CA ALA A 461 -14.06 -11.33 8.76
C ALA A 461 -14.63 -12.08 9.97
N GLN A 462 -13.96 -12.02 11.11
CA GLN A 462 -14.47 -12.60 12.37
C GLN A 462 -15.73 -11.87 12.85
N GLY A 463 -15.72 -10.53 12.84
CA GLY A 463 -16.88 -9.72 13.24
C GLY A 463 -18.09 -9.94 12.34
N ILE A 464 -17.90 -10.03 11.03
CA ILE A 464 -18.94 -10.35 10.06
C ILE A 464 -19.51 -11.75 10.33
N HIS A 465 -18.65 -12.73 10.55
CA HIS A 465 -19.07 -14.09 10.85
C HIS A 465 -19.88 -14.16 12.15
N GLU A 466 -19.40 -13.57 13.23
CA GLU A 466 -20.13 -13.52 14.50
C GLU A 466 -21.49 -12.82 14.33
N ASN A 467 -21.53 -11.71 13.58
CA ASN A 467 -22.77 -10.96 13.34
C ASN A 467 -23.82 -11.75 12.52
N LEU A 468 -23.37 -12.51 11.52
CA LEU A 468 -24.28 -13.21 10.60
C LEU A 468 -24.64 -14.63 11.04
N SER A 469 -23.78 -15.33 11.77
CA SER A 469 -23.99 -16.71 12.23
C SER A 469 -24.34 -16.81 13.72
N GLY A 470 -23.97 -15.83 14.53
CA GLY A 470 -23.99 -15.90 15.99
C GLY A 470 -22.84 -16.71 16.59
N GLU A 471 -21.96 -17.26 15.78
CA GLU A 471 -20.85 -18.11 16.21
C GLU A 471 -19.53 -17.32 16.19
N ARG A 472 -18.70 -17.56 17.20
CA ARG A 472 -17.34 -16.98 17.25
C ARG A 472 -16.33 -17.89 16.60
N VAL A 473 -15.56 -17.36 15.67
CA VAL A 473 -14.41 -18.02 15.08
C VAL A 473 -13.13 -17.29 15.45
N ARG A 474 -12.05 -18.04 15.63
CA ARG A 474 -10.72 -17.47 15.80
C ARG A 474 -9.78 -18.03 14.73
N PHE A 475 -9.19 -17.14 13.98
CA PHE A 475 -8.10 -17.49 13.05
C PHE A 475 -6.75 -17.41 13.74
N ALA A 476 -5.73 -18.00 13.14
CA ALA A 476 -4.35 -17.86 13.62
C ALA A 476 -3.97 -16.37 13.75
N GLY A 477 -3.38 -16.02 14.89
CA GLY A 477 -2.97 -14.64 15.15
C GLY A 477 -4.09 -13.62 15.31
N SER A 478 -5.31 -14.03 15.68
CA SER A 478 -6.43 -13.13 15.93
C SER A 478 -6.48 -12.54 17.35
N GLU A 479 -5.48 -12.79 18.18
CA GLU A 479 -5.38 -12.07 19.44
C GLU A 479 -5.17 -10.59 19.13
N ALA A 480 -6.11 -9.75 19.58
CA ALA A 480 -6.07 -8.34 19.32
C ALA A 480 -4.73 -7.75 19.79
N PRO A 481 -4.00 -7.01 18.97
CA PRO A 481 -2.95 -6.15 19.50
C PRO A 481 -3.62 -5.23 20.51
N SER A 482 -3.02 -5.09 21.69
CA SER A 482 -3.47 -4.06 22.63
C SER A 482 -3.50 -2.73 21.86
N ILE A 483 -4.58 -1.96 21.99
CA ILE A 483 -4.79 -0.63 21.36
C ILE A 483 -3.59 0.30 21.55
N GLU A 484 -2.80 0.10 22.62
CA GLU A 484 -1.54 0.79 22.91
C GLU A 484 -0.44 0.66 21.83
N ARG A 485 -0.49 -0.32 20.92
CA ARG A 485 0.53 -0.46 19.84
C ARG A 485 0.23 0.39 18.62
N SER A 486 -1.03 0.59 18.30
CA SER A 486 -1.43 1.52 17.21
C SER A 486 -1.04 2.96 17.56
N GLU A 487 -1.00 3.31 18.84
CA GLU A 487 -0.52 4.60 19.32
C GLU A 487 1.01 4.73 19.28
N ARG A 488 1.78 3.66 19.48
CA ARG A 488 3.27 3.71 19.40
C ARG A 488 3.80 3.75 17.97
N ALA A 489 3.17 3.08 17.03
CA ALA A 489 3.49 3.22 15.60
C ALA A 489 3.01 4.58 15.07
N ALA A 490 1.89 5.10 15.59
CA ALA A 490 1.42 6.45 15.32
C ALA A 490 2.28 7.54 15.98
N HIS A 491 3.00 7.25 17.09
CA HIS A 491 3.89 8.24 17.72
C HIS A 491 5.13 8.56 16.90
N HIS A 492 5.64 7.69 16.04
CA HIS A 492 6.65 8.10 15.06
C HIS A 492 6.04 8.89 13.87
N GLY A 493 4.72 8.84 13.67
CA GLY A 493 4.01 9.60 12.63
C GLY A 493 3.06 10.71 13.13
N ALA A 494 2.64 10.72 14.38
CA ALA A 494 1.52 11.55 14.89
C ALA A 494 1.91 12.74 15.75
N GLU A 495 3.11 12.81 16.30
CA GLU A 495 3.62 14.06 16.89
C GLU A 495 3.92 15.14 15.84
N ASN A 496 3.77 14.81 14.56
CA ASN A 496 4.17 15.65 13.44
C ASN A 496 3.02 16.34 12.67
N ASN A 497 1.78 16.28 13.15
CA ASN A 497 0.61 16.89 12.51
C ASN A 497 -0.11 17.97 13.35
N ALA A 498 0.57 18.61 14.30
CA ALA A 498 0.07 19.83 14.96
C ALA A 498 0.75 21.07 14.36
#